data_a0bb41f9a65da12a28c709a074086aa1
#
_entry.id   a0bb41f9a65da12a28c709a074086aa1
#
_cell.length_a   1.000
_cell.length_b   1.000
_cell.length_c   1.000
_cell.angle_alpha   90.00
_cell.angle_beta   90.00
_cell.angle_gamma   90.00
#
_symmetry.space_group_name_H-M   'P 1'
#
loop_
_entity.id
_entity.type
_entity.pdbx_description
1 polymer ?
#
loop_
_entity_poly.entity_id
_entity_poly.type
_entity_poly.pdbx_seq_one_letter_code
_entity_poly.pdbx_strand_id
1 'polypeptide(L)'
;MHDDTHSTDRESGATTISAPPSRPGLIRSIAHRLAGDRLTLAVEGRPASFDGATGWLNSEAMTPDGLRGRIVLVDFWTYTCVNWLRTLPYVRAWAAKYRDAGLTVIGVHTPEFGFERNIDNVVAQSRTFGVEYPIAVDSEYAVWNAFANHFWPAVYIADAEGRIRHHHFGEGEYAQTEMVIQQLLLDAGAHDIDQDLVSVDPGGLEVAPTGRRCNRPRHTSGMARALASRQKMSHPLTNRTFTPHPHCYPLTTGTSWGTGRSPGMPRS
;
A
#
# COMPACT_ATOMS: atom_id res chain seq x y z
N MET A 1 79.93 -1.81 30.06
CA MET A 1 78.73 -1.49 30.78
C MET A 1 77.72 -1.28 29.67
N HIS A 2 77.01 -2.36 29.35
CA HIS A 2 76.09 -2.43 28.20
C HIS A 2 74.69 -2.28 28.72
N ASP A 3 73.94 -1.42 28.10
CA ASP A 3 72.55 -1.17 28.32
C ASP A 3 71.81 -1.66 27.06
N ASP A 4 71.02 -2.75 27.17
CA ASP A 4 70.24 -3.34 26.11
C ASP A 4 68.75 -3.15 26.45
N THR A 5 68.16 -2.12 25.95
CA THR A 5 66.72 -1.93 25.98
C THR A 5 66.03 -2.59 24.74
N HIS A 6 65.37 -3.74 24.98
CA HIS A 6 64.56 -4.40 24.00
C HIS A 6 63.17 -3.81 23.94
N SER A 7 62.86 -3.09 22.88
CA SER A 7 61.51 -2.60 22.54
C SER A 7 60.77 -3.66 21.72
N THR A 8 59.69 -4.19 22.26
CA THR A 8 58.79 -5.10 21.55
C THR A 8 57.60 -4.30 21.04
N ASP A 9 57.63 -3.94 19.76
CA ASP A 9 56.49 -3.37 19.04
C ASP A 9 55.50 -4.50 18.76
N ARG A 10 54.31 -4.41 19.41
CA ARG A 10 53.12 -5.21 19.03
C ARG A 10 52.36 -4.46 17.97
N GLU A 11 52.47 -4.84 16.73
CA GLU A 11 51.58 -4.43 15.67
C GLU A 11 50.16 -5.00 15.91
N SER A 12 49.23 -4.11 16.19
CA SER A 12 47.80 -4.38 16.25
C SER A 12 47.22 -4.33 14.85
N GLY A 13 47.06 -5.49 14.23
CA GLY A 13 46.42 -5.65 12.94
C GLY A 13 44.91 -5.40 13.06
N ALA A 14 44.46 -4.17 12.81
CA ALA A 14 43.07 -3.85 12.66
C ALA A 14 42.59 -4.32 11.28
N THR A 15 41.83 -5.42 11.25
CA THR A 15 41.14 -5.89 10.03
C THR A 15 39.99 -4.92 9.72
N THR A 16 40.21 -4.03 8.76
CA THR A 16 39.19 -3.14 8.24
C THR A 16 38.21 -3.96 7.41
N ILE A 17 37.02 -4.24 7.94
CA ILE A 17 35.91 -4.84 7.17
C ILE A 17 35.37 -3.76 6.24
N SER A 18 35.76 -3.87 4.95
CA SER A 18 35.24 -3.00 3.89
C SER A 18 33.74 -3.31 3.68
N ALA A 19 32.89 -2.32 3.89
CA ALA A 19 31.47 -2.40 3.55
C ALA A 19 31.30 -2.64 2.04
N PRO A 20 30.34 -3.49 1.62
CA PRO A 20 30.08 -3.69 0.20
C PRO A 20 29.64 -2.38 -0.44
N PRO A 21 30.08 -2.10 -1.68
CA PRO A 21 29.69 -0.85 -2.37
C PRO A 21 28.18 -0.81 -2.54
N SER A 22 27.57 0.19 -1.96
CA SER A 22 26.18 0.57 -2.26
C SER A 22 26.06 0.80 -3.76
N ARG A 23 25.11 0.13 -4.41
CA ARG A 23 24.83 0.22 -5.84
C ARG A 23 24.05 1.52 -6.14
N PRO A 24 24.69 2.65 -6.45
CA PRO A 24 23.97 3.89 -6.75
C PRO A 24 23.43 3.93 -8.18
N GLY A 25 23.63 2.86 -8.97
CA GLY A 25 23.33 2.87 -10.40
C GLY A 25 21.84 2.73 -10.74
N LEU A 26 21.02 2.07 -9.92
CA LEU A 26 19.63 1.79 -10.26
C LEU A 26 18.73 3.01 -10.04
N ILE A 27 18.92 3.69 -8.91
CA ILE A 27 18.12 4.90 -8.56
C ILE A 27 18.47 6.06 -9.51
N ARG A 28 19.74 6.23 -9.86
CA ARG A 28 20.16 7.25 -10.83
C ARG A 28 19.68 6.96 -12.26
N SER A 29 19.57 5.69 -12.65
CA SER A 29 19.03 5.29 -13.96
C SER A 29 17.53 5.53 -14.07
N ILE A 30 16.77 5.41 -12.98
CA ILE A 30 15.34 5.72 -12.94
C ILE A 30 15.15 7.25 -13.04
N ALA A 31 15.87 8.03 -12.24
CA ALA A 31 15.80 9.49 -12.29
C ALA A 31 16.24 10.07 -13.65
N HIS A 32 17.25 9.49 -14.32
CA HIS A 32 17.71 9.98 -15.62
C HIS A 32 16.80 9.58 -16.79
N ARG A 33 16.02 8.49 -16.66
CA ARG A 33 14.98 8.14 -17.66
C ARG A 33 13.72 8.99 -17.53
N LEU A 34 13.44 9.51 -16.35
CA LEU A 34 12.22 10.25 -16.06
C LEU A 34 12.30 11.75 -16.40
N ALA A 35 13.48 12.30 -16.61
CA ALA A 35 13.65 13.70 -17.01
C ALA A 35 13.30 14.00 -18.49
N GLY A 36 12.92 12.97 -19.27
CA GLY A 36 12.60 13.12 -20.70
C GLY A 36 11.35 12.39 -21.19
N ASP A 37 10.93 11.32 -20.54
CA ASP A 37 9.77 10.52 -20.97
C ASP A 37 8.58 10.76 -20.03
N ARG A 38 7.61 11.54 -20.48
CA ARG A 38 6.32 11.68 -19.81
C ARG A 38 5.66 10.30 -19.70
N LEU A 39 5.17 9.96 -18.50
CA LEU A 39 4.38 8.75 -18.33
C LEU A 39 3.13 8.84 -19.21
N THR A 40 2.91 7.84 -20.06
CA THR A 40 1.65 7.74 -20.80
C THR A 40 0.61 7.11 -19.87
N LEU A 41 -0.16 7.96 -19.19
CA LEU A 41 -1.22 7.52 -18.30
C LEU A 41 -2.50 7.32 -19.11
N ALA A 42 -3.01 6.09 -19.16
CA ALA A 42 -4.30 5.79 -19.79
C ALA A 42 -5.45 6.38 -18.96
N VAL A 43 -6.61 6.58 -19.58
CA VAL A 43 -7.86 6.85 -18.86
C VAL A 43 -8.44 5.49 -18.45
N GLU A 44 -8.52 5.23 -17.15
CA GLU A 44 -9.03 3.98 -16.58
C GLU A 44 -10.52 4.06 -16.24
N GLY A 45 -11.08 5.27 -16.19
CA GLY A 45 -12.48 5.50 -15.87
C GLY A 45 -12.74 6.91 -15.37
N ARG A 46 -13.88 7.08 -14.72
CA ARG A 46 -14.21 8.30 -13.96
C ARG A 46 -14.51 7.92 -12.52
N PRO A 47 -14.06 8.70 -11.53
CA PRO A 47 -14.46 8.47 -10.16
C PRO A 47 -15.97 8.60 -10.04
N ALA A 48 -16.53 7.77 -9.20
CA ALA A 48 -17.92 7.91 -8.81
C ALA A 48 -18.10 9.10 -7.85
N SER A 49 -19.34 9.48 -7.62
CA SER A 49 -19.68 10.47 -6.61
C SER A 49 -19.42 9.95 -5.20
N PHE A 50 -19.19 10.89 -4.26
CA PHE A 50 -19.18 10.62 -2.83
C PHE A 50 -20.56 10.78 -2.18
N ASP A 51 -21.65 10.92 -2.97
CA ASP A 51 -23.00 11.20 -2.48
C ASP A 51 -23.55 10.15 -1.51
N GLY A 52 -22.97 8.95 -1.52
CA GLY A 52 -23.34 7.90 -0.58
C GLY A 52 -22.61 7.93 0.76
N ALA A 53 -21.68 8.86 0.97
CA ALA A 53 -21.00 8.99 2.26
C ALA A 53 -22.00 9.36 3.37
N THR A 54 -21.93 8.65 4.51
CA THR A 54 -22.82 8.85 5.66
C THR A 54 -22.39 10.04 6.53
N GLY A 55 -21.21 10.60 6.28
CA GLY A 55 -20.68 11.76 6.97
C GLY A 55 -19.31 12.15 6.42
N TRP A 56 -18.82 13.32 6.89
CA TRP A 56 -17.51 13.83 6.55
C TRP A 56 -16.76 14.28 7.80
N LEU A 57 -15.43 14.06 7.80
CA LEU A 57 -14.52 14.56 8.83
C LEU A 57 -13.47 15.44 8.17
N ASN A 58 -12.96 16.40 8.91
CA ASN A 58 -11.93 17.37 8.49
C ASN A 58 -12.34 18.30 7.33
N SER A 59 -13.56 18.20 6.82
CA SER A 59 -14.09 19.09 5.77
C SER A 59 -15.61 19.01 5.70
N GLU A 60 -16.22 19.97 4.97
CA GLU A 60 -17.57 19.82 4.44
C GLU A 60 -17.60 18.75 3.33
N ALA A 61 -18.83 18.33 2.98
CA ALA A 61 -19.04 17.35 1.92
C ALA A 61 -18.48 17.85 0.58
N MET A 62 -17.70 17.01 -0.08
CA MET A 62 -17.10 17.33 -1.37
C MET A 62 -17.91 16.73 -2.51
N THR A 63 -18.08 17.50 -3.57
CA THR A 63 -18.77 17.07 -4.79
C THR A 63 -17.77 16.93 -5.94
N PRO A 64 -18.06 16.09 -6.95
CA PRO A 64 -17.20 15.96 -8.14
C PRO A 64 -16.97 17.31 -8.85
N ASP A 65 -17.99 18.17 -8.90
CA ASP A 65 -17.83 19.50 -9.51
C ASP A 65 -16.94 20.43 -8.69
N GLY A 66 -16.97 20.36 -7.37
CA GLY A 66 -16.07 21.12 -6.48
C GLY A 66 -14.61 20.66 -6.55
N LEU A 67 -14.36 19.46 -7.10
CA LEU A 67 -13.03 18.88 -7.28
C LEU A 67 -12.44 19.13 -8.67
N ARG A 68 -13.18 19.73 -9.59
CA ARG A 68 -12.67 20.05 -10.94
C ARG A 68 -11.48 21.00 -10.89
N GLY A 69 -10.51 20.76 -11.75
CA GLY A 69 -9.26 21.54 -11.79
C GLY A 69 -8.23 21.10 -10.75
N ARG A 70 -8.53 20.10 -9.92
CA ARG A 70 -7.59 19.54 -8.94
C ARG A 70 -7.22 18.10 -9.30
N ILE A 71 -6.02 17.70 -8.92
CA ILE A 71 -5.65 16.29 -8.90
C ILE A 71 -6.21 15.69 -7.63
N VAL A 72 -6.97 14.60 -7.74
CA VAL A 72 -7.65 13.98 -6.60
C VAL A 72 -7.10 12.59 -6.36
N LEU A 73 -6.59 12.36 -5.14
CA LEU A 73 -6.22 11.04 -4.66
C LEU A 73 -7.32 10.55 -3.71
N VAL A 74 -7.95 9.44 -4.05
CA VAL A 74 -8.93 8.76 -3.19
C VAL A 74 -8.25 7.56 -2.56
N ASP A 75 -8.21 7.53 -1.22
CA ASP A 75 -7.58 6.48 -0.40
C ASP A 75 -8.68 5.72 0.36
N PHE A 76 -8.98 4.48 -0.06
CA PHE A 76 -9.90 3.61 0.66
C PHE A 76 -9.19 2.93 1.83
N TRP A 77 -9.75 3.08 3.02
CA TRP A 77 -9.10 2.64 4.24
C TRP A 77 -10.06 2.19 5.33
N THR A 78 -9.50 1.47 6.30
CA THR A 78 -10.09 1.25 7.60
C THR A 78 -9.00 1.21 8.66
N TYR A 79 -9.30 1.65 9.88
CA TYR A 79 -8.28 1.91 10.89
C TYR A 79 -7.61 0.66 11.48
N THR A 80 -8.17 -0.54 11.27
CA THR A 80 -7.53 -1.80 11.71
C THR A 80 -6.71 -2.47 10.62
N CYS A 81 -6.78 -1.98 9.37
CA CYS A 81 -6.03 -2.57 8.27
C CYS A 81 -4.53 -2.27 8.37
N VAL A 82 -3.74 -3.29 8.71
CA VAL A 82 -2.28 -3.14 8.86
C VAL A 82 -1.59 -2.71 7.58
N ASN A 83 -2.08 -3.13 6.41
CA ASN A 83 -1.53 -2.73 5.12
C ASN A 83 -1.79 -1.23 4.86
N TRP A 84 -2.95 -0.72 5.27
CA TRP A 84 -3.22 0.70 5.20
C TRP A 84 -2.33 1.50 6.17
N LEU A 85 -2.14 1.02 7.41
CA LEU A 85 -1.25 1.69 8.36
C LEU A 85 0.16 1.87 7.80
N ARG A 86 0.65 0.94 6.98
CA ARG A 86 1.95 1.05 6.30
C ARG A 86 1.93 1.99 5.09
N THR A 87 0.78 2.19 4.48
CA THR A 87 0.57 3.14 3.37
C THR A 87 0.41 4.57 3.87
N LEU A 88 -0.19 4.74 5.04
CA LEU A 88 -0.57 6.03 5.62
C LEU A 88 0.57 7.07 5.69
N PRO A 89 1.82 6.74 6.09
CA PRO A 89 2.91 7.72 6.12
C PRO A 89 3.13 8.40 4.77
N TYR A 90 3.01 7.65 3.69
CA TYR A 90 3.14 8.17 2.32
C TYR A 90 1.96 9.05 1.94
N VAL A 91 0.73 8.62 2.22
CA VAL A 91 -0.48 9.40 1.93
C VAL A 91 -0.47 10.74 2.68
N ARG A 92 -0.07 10.75 3.97
CA ARG A 92 0.11 11.98 4.75
C ARG A 92 1.18 12.89 4.14
N ALA A 93 2.32 12.32 3.74
CA ALA A 93 3.42 13.07 3.15
C ALA A 93 3.00 13.69 1.79
N TRP A 94 2.32 12.95 0.94
CA TRP A 94 1.80 13.48 -0.33
C TRP A 94 0.73 14.56 -0.10
N ALA A 95 -0.20 14.35 0.85
CA ALA A 95 -1.20 15.34 1.20
C ALA A 95 -0.57 16.66 1.67
N ALA A 96 0.51 16.61 2.45
CA ALA A 96 1.22 17.79 2.92
C ALA A 96 2.04 18.44 1.79
N LYS A 97 2.84 17.64 1.06
CA LYS A 97 3.78 18.14 0.04
C LYS A 97 3.08 18.79 -1.15
N TYR A 98 1.99 18.20 -1.63
CA TYR A 98 1.38 18.59 -2.91
C TYR A 98 0.07 19.37 -2.76
N ARG A 99 -0.37 19.70 -1.53
CA ARG A 99 -1.61 20.47 -1.26
C ARG A 99 -1.65 21.77 -2.06
N ASP A 100 -0.59 22.57 -1.95
CA ASP A 100 -0.50 23.89 -2.57
C ASP A 100 -0.28 23.80 -4.08
N ALA A 101 0.27 22.68 -4.54
CA ALA A 101 0.45 22.40 -5.98
C ALA A 101 -0.86 21.94 -6.65
N GLY A 102 -1.94 21.67 -5.89
CA GLY A 102 -3.24 21.33 -6.45
C GLY A 102 -3.69 19.88 -6.18
N LEU A 103 -2.99 19.11 -5.35
CA LEU A 103 -3.46 17.79 -4.91
C LEU A 103 -4.53 17.93 -3.83
N THR A 104 -5.61 17.20 -3.97
CA THR A 104 -6.60 16.95 -2.90
C THR A 104 -6.60 15.47 -2.57
N VAL A 105 -6.29 15.13 -1.33
CA VAL A 105 -6.44 13.76 -0.82
C VAL A 105 -7.78 13.63 -0.13
N ILE A 106 -8.52 12.57 -0.42
CA ILE A 106 -9.80 12.20 0.22
C ILE A 106 -9.66 10.77 0.71
N GLY A 107 -9.67 10.58 2.03
CA GLY A 107 -9.79 9.25 2.61
C GLY A 107 -11.25 8.79 2.57
N VAL A 108 -11.50 7.56 2.12
CA VAL A 108 -12.82 6.92 2.20
C VAL A 108 -12.73 5.83 3.25
N HIS A 109 -13.29 6.11 4.43
CA HIS A 109 -13.34 5.11 5.49
C HIS A 109 -14.51 4.17 5.27
N THR A 110 -14.21 2.95 4.82
CA THR A 110 -15.20 1.87 4.65
C THR A 110 -14.90 0.76 5.66
N PRO A 111 -15.83 0.38 6.53
CA PRO A 111 -15.58 -0.57 7.62
C PRO A 111 -15.37 -1.99 7.09
N GLU A 112 -14.32 -2.70 7.56
CA GLU A 112 -14.15 -4.14 7.34
C GLU A 112 -14.93 -4.93 8.41
N PHE A 113 -14.94 -4.41 9.66
CA PHE A 113 -15.58 -5.05 10.81
C PHE A 113 -16.73 -4.19 11.37
N GLY A 114 -17.69 -4.84 12.03
CA GLY A 114 -18.88 -4.16 12.56
C GLY A 114 -18.59 -3.02 13.54
N PHE A 115 -17.54 -3.13 14.37
CA PHE A 115 -17.15 -2.09 15.33
C PHE A 115 -16.52 -0.85 14.65
N GLU A 116 -16.08 -0.95 13.41
CA GLU A 116 -15.54 0.15 12.61
C GLU A 116 -16.62 1.09 12.05
N ARG A 117 -17.91 0.68 12.13
CA ARG A 117 -19.05 1.54 11.80
C ARG A 117 -19.29 2.64 12.82
N ASN A 118 -18.75 2.51 14.04
CA ASN A 118 -18.92 3.51 15.07
C ASN A 118 -18.11 4.76 14.72
N ILE A 119 -18.80 5.86 14.47
CA ILE A 119 -18.19 7.14 14.07
C ILE A 119 -17.22 7.68 15.11
N ASP A 120 -17.48 7.48 16.41
CA ASP A 120 -16.57 7.94 17.47
C ASP A 120 -15.24 7.23 17.40
N ASN A 121 -15.23 5.92 17.04
CA ASN A 121 -14.02 5.17 16.82
C ASN A 121 -13.26 5.72 15.60
N VAL A 122 -13.96 6.01 14.49
CA VAL A 122 -13.33 6.58 13.28
C VAL A 122 -12.68 7.92 13.60
N VAL A 123 -13.40 8.82 14.33
CA VAL A 123 -12.86 10.10 14.77
C VAL A 123 -11.65 9.94 15.68
N ALA A 124 -11.73 9.05 16.66
CA ALA A 124 -10.62 8.82 17.59
C ALA A 124 -9.38 8.29 16.88
N GLN A 125 -9.57 7.31 15.99
CA GLN A 125 -8.46 6.67 15.26
C GLN A 125 -7.86 7.61 14.20
N SER A 126 -8.68 8.37 13.46
CA SER A 126 -8.16 9.36 12.50
C SER A 126 -7.25 10.39 13.17
N ARG A 127 -7.63 10.86 14.38
CA ARG A 127 -6.80 11.77 15.19
C ARG A 127 -5.51 11.09 15.68
N THR A 128 -5.62 9.85 16.17
CA THR A 128 -4.48 9.08 16.67
C THR A 128 -3.43 8.87 15.58
N PHE A 129 -3.89 8.62 14.35
CA PHE A 129 -3.02 8.41 13.19
C PHE A 129 -2.65 9.69 12.44
N GLY A 130 -3.06 10.86 12.91
CA GLY A 130 -2.74 12.14 12.28
C GLY A 130 -3.29 12.27 10.85
N VAL A 131 -4.50 11.76 10.61
CA VAL A 131 -5.21 11.95 9.33
C VAL A 131 -5.89 13.31 9.36
N GLU A 132 -5.30 14.29 8.66
CA GLU A 132 -5.77 15.67 8.62
C GLU A 132 -6.50 16.03 7.32
N TYR A 133 -6.34 15.22 6.28
CA TYR A 133 -7.05 15.40 5.02
C TYR A 133 -8.54 15.02 5.15
N PRO A 134 -9.41 15.48 4.23
CA PRO A 134 -10.83 15.14 4.20
C PRO A 134 -11.11 13.65 4.26
N ILE A 135 -12.11 13.24 5.05
CA ILE A 135 -12.53 11.85 5.16
C ILE A 135 -14.02 11.74 4.86
N ALA A 136 -14.37 11.01 3.81
CA ALA A 136 -15.73 10.54 3.57
C ALA A 136 -15.98 9.27 4.40
N VAL A 137 -16.98 9.27 5.25
CA VAL A 137 -17.37 8.10 6.05
C VAL A 137 -18.35 7.26 5.22
N ASP A 138 -17.95 6.05 4.86
CA ASP A 138 -18.70 5.16 3.97
C ASP A 138 -19.22 3.92 4.71
N SER A 139 -19.94 4.13 5.83
CA SER A 139 -20.43 3.05 6.68
C SER A 139 -21.36 2.07 5.98
N GLU A 140 -22.01 2.47 4.89
CA GLU A 140 -22.95 1.66 4.12
C GLU A 140 -22.38 1.16 2.79
N TYR A 141 -21.07 1.32 2.55
CA TYR A 141 -20.36 0.87 1.34
C TYR A 141 -20.89 1.51 0.04
N ALA A 142 -21.56 2.65 0.11
CA ALA A 142 -22.12 3.28 -1.08
C ALA A 142 -21.02 3.82 -2.00
N VAL A 143 -20.03 4.52 -1.42
CA VAL A 143 -18.86 5.01 -2.17
C VAL A 143 -17.98 3.86 -2.63
N TRP A 144 -17.75 2.86 -1.76
CA TRP A 144 -17.03 1.63 -2.10
C TRP A 144 -17.60 0.94 -3.34
N ASN A 145 -18.92 0.72 -3.34
CA ASN A 145 -19.59 0.06 -4.46
C ASN A 145 -19.59 0.92 -5.73
N ALA A 146 -19.72 2.24 -5.59
CA ALA A 146 -19.70 3.16 -6.71
C ALA A 146 -18.33 3.18 -7.42
N PHE A 147 -17.23 3.01 -6.67
CA PHE A 147 -15.88 2.83 -7.24
C PHE A 147 -15.60 1.40 -7.68
N ALA A 148 -16.53 0.45 -7.51
CA ALA A 148 -16.31 -0.98 -7.69
C ALA A 148 -15.03 -1.45 -6.95
N ASN A 149 -14.77 -0.90 -5.76
CA ASN A 149 -13.59 -1.25 -4.97
C ASN A 149 -13.75 -2.61 -4.30
N HIS A 150 -12.64 -3.32 -4.07
CA HIS A 150 -12.61 -4.65 -3.48
C HIS A 150 -11.45 -4.83 -2.48
N PHE A 151 -10.65 -3.79 -2.23
CA PHE A 151 -9.39 -3.91 -1.49
C PHE A 151 -9.20 -2.81 -0.46
N TRP A 152 -8.57 -3.15 0.67
CA TRP A 152 -7.97 -2.22 1.62
C TRP A 152 -6.46 -2.48 1.72
N PRO A 153 -5.62 -1.43 1.63
CA PRO A 153 -5.94 -0.13 1.05
C PRO A 153 -6.17 -0.20 -0.46
N ALA A 154 -6.81 0.82 -1.01
CA ALA A 154 -6.87 1.03 -2.45
C ALA A 154 -6.74 2.53 -2.73
N VAL A 155 -5.88 2.87 -3.68
CA VAL A 155 -5.66 4.25 -4.10
C VAL A 155 -6.15 4.42 -5.53
N TYR A 156 -6.89 5.50 -5.79
CA TYR A 156 -7.28 5.94 -7.12
C TYR A 156 -6.84 7.39 -7.30
N ILE A 157 -6.27 7.72 -8.47
CA ILE A 157 -5.83 9.08 -8.77
C ILE A 157 -6.57 9.58 -10.01
N ALA A 158 -7.29 10.69 -9.83
CA ALA A 158 -7.99 11.38 -10.91
C ALA A 158 -7.27 12.65 -11.31
N ASP A 159 -7.30 12.96 -12.61
CA ASP A 159 -6.78 14.20 -13.19
C ASP A 159 -7.75 15.40 -12.97
N ALA A 160 -7.31 16.59 -13.43
CA ALA A 160 -8.07 17.83 -13.28
C ALA A 160 -9.45 17.80 -13.98
N GLU A 161 -9.65 16.95 -14.96
CA GLU A 161 -10.93 16.72 -15.64
C GLU A 161 -11.79 15.65 -14.95
N GLY A 162 -11.30 15.09 -13.83
CA GLY A 162 -11.99 14.05 -13.08
C GLY A 162 -11.98 12.70 -13.81
N ARG A 163 -10.89 12.32 -14.47
CA ARG A 163 -10.69 11.01 -15.08
C ARG A 163 -9.71 10.22 -14.25
N ILE A 164 -10.02 8.97 -13.89
CA ILE A 164 -9.06 8.09 -13.22
C ILE A 164 -7.92 7.78 -14.20
N ARG A 165 -6.69 8.04 -13.74
CA ARG A 165 -5.45 7.87 -14.52
C ARG A 165 -4.52 6.85 -13.90
N HIS A 166 -4.79 6.44 -12.69
CA HIS A 166 -4.00 5.45 -11.97
C HIS A 166 -4.81 4.86 -10.82
N HIS A 167 -4.60 3.59 -10.55
CA HIS A 167 -5.03 2.94 -9.32
C HIS A 167 -3.96 1.98 -8.82
N HIS A 168 -3.96 1.75 -7.51
CA HIS A 168 -3.12 0.74 -6.86
C HIS A 168 -3.89 0.05 -5.75
N PHE A 169 -3.81 -1.28 -5.68
CA PHE A 169 -4.47 -2.09 -4.68
C PHE A 169 -3.46 -2.73 -3.74
N GLY A 170 -3.70 -2.57 -2.44
CA GLY A 170 -2.78 -3.04 -1.41
C GLY A 170 -1.69 -2.02 -1.06
N GLU A 171 -0.71 -2.47 -0.25
CA GLU A 171 0.46 -1.68 0.11
C GLU A 171 1.57 -1.78 -0.95
N GLY A 172 2.40 -0.74 -1.08
CA GLY A 172 3.57 -0.74 -1.98
C GLY A 172 3.46 0.26 -3.13
N GLU A 173 4.38 0.17 -4.08
CA GLU A 173 4.51 1.00 -5.29
C GLU A 173 4.45 2.52 -5.03
N TYR A 174 4.87 2.96 -3.82
CA TYR A 174 4.76 4.36 -3.39
C TYR A 174 5.48 5.32 -4.31
N ALA A 175 6.70 4.97 -4.75
CA ALA A 175 7.46 5.80 -5.67
C ALA A 175 6.75 5.98 -7.03
N GLN A 176 6.13 4.91 -7.56
CA GLN A 176 5.39 4.98 -8.81
C GLN A 176 4.13 5.84 -8.64
N THR A 177 3.39 5.64 -7.57
CA THR A 177 2.19 6.43 -7.24
C THR A 177 2.54 7.92 -7.11
N GLU A 178 3.64 8.25 -6.44
CA GLU A 178 4.09 9.65 -6.31
C GLU A 178 4.50 10.27 -7.65
N MET A 179 5.20 9.52 -8.51
CA MET A 179 5.54 9.99 -9.86
C MET A 179 4.29 10.26 -10.70
N VAL A 180 3.21 9.48 -10.55
CA VAL A 180 1.93 9.75 -11.19
C VAL A 180 1.31 11.05 -10.67
N ILE A 181 1.33 11.28 -9.35
CA ILE A 181 0.85 12.53 -8.75
C ILE A 181 1.61 13.72 -9.36
N GLN A 182 2.94 13.67 -9.38
CA GLN A 182 3.78 14.73 -9.93
C GLN A 182 3.48 14.98 -11.39
N GLN A 183 3.36 13.94 -12.22
CA GLN A 183 3.06 14.06 -13.64
C GLN A 183 1.70 14.72 -13.87
N LEU A 184 0.67 14.31 -13.13
CA LEU A 184 -0.67 14.89 -13.27
C LEU A 184 -0.74 16.34 -12.80
N LEU A 185 0.00 16.70 -11.75
CA LEU A 185 0.12 18.09 -11.30
C LEU A 185 0.79 18.96 -12.38
N LEU A 186 1.89 18.49 -12.98
CA LEU A 186 2.55 19.19 -14.10
C LEU A 186 1.62 19.32 -15.32
N ASP A 187 0.86 18.27 -15.65
CA ASP A 187 -0.11 18.27 -16.75
C ASP A 187 -1.27 19.26 -16.49
N ALA A 188 -1.63 19.46 -15.22
CA ALA A 188 -2.62 20.47 -14.80
C ALA A 188 -2.05 21.90 -14.72
N GLY A 189 -0.78 22.09 -15.06
CA GLY A 189 -0.13 23.41 -15.11
C GLY A 189 0.51 23.87 -13.81
N ALA A 190 0.72 22.96 -12.85
CA ALA A 190 1.52 23.29 -11.68
C ALA A 190 2.98 23.56 -12.10
N HIS A 191 3.56 24.61 -11.55
CA HIS A 191 4.95 24.99 -11.79
C HIS A 191 5.72 24.84 -10.47
N ASP A 192 7.01 24.57 -10.57
CA ASP A 192 7.93 24.52 -9.42
C ASP A 192 7.58 23.48 -8.34
N ILE A 193 7.00 22.34 -8.75
CA ILE A 193 6.85 21.21 -7.82
C ILE A 193 8.21 20.55 -7.54
N ASP A 194 8.47 20.31 -6.26
CA ASP A 194 9.58 19.46 -5.85
C ASP A 194 9.34 18.02 -6.33
N GLN A 195 10.19 17.54 -7.24
CA GLN A 195 10.10 16.22 -7.85
C GLN A 195 10.87 15.12 -7.08
N ASP A 196 11.54 15.47 -6.00
CA ASP A 196 12.14 14.47 -5.12
C ASP A 196 11.03 13.63 -4.47
N LEU A 197 11.23 12.33 -4.39
CA LEU A 197 10.25 11.46 -3.75
C LEU A 197 10.23 11.70 -2.23
N VAL A 198 9.05 11.61 -1.63
CA VAL A 198 8.92 11.74 -0.18
C VAL A 198 9.76 10.65 0.53
N SER A 199 10.44 11.07 1.58
CA SER A 199 11.09 10.16 2.51
C SER A 199 10.26 10.15 3.79
N VAL A 200 9.76 8.98 4.18
CA VAL A 200 8.97 8.81 5.40
C VAL A 200 9.76 8.04 6.42
N ASP A 201 9.56 8.36 7.71
CA ASP A 201 10.12 7.64 8.84
C ASP A 201 8.97 6.98 9.63
N PRO A 202 8.52 5.80 9.18
CA PRO A 202 7.38 5.12 9.80
C PRO A 202 7.74 4.59 11.19
N GLY A 203 6.81 4.72 12.14
CA GLY A 203 6.96 4.22 13.51
C GLY A 203 5.93 3.15 13.86
N GLY A 204 6.25 2.24 14.76
CA GLY A 204 5.31 1.27 15.31
C GLY A 204 4.62 0.40 14.25
N LEU A 205 3.30 0.49 14.14
CA LEU A 205 2.50 -0.31 13.18
C LEU A 205 2.65 0.13 11.73
N GLU A 206 3.16 1.33 11.48
CA GLU A 206 3.40 1.87 10.15
C GLU A 206 4.64 1.25 9.47
N VAL A 207 5.51 0.59 10.25
CA VAL A 207 6.74 -0.02 9.72
C VAL A 207 6.41 -1.21 8.84
N ALA A 208 6.89 -1.19 7.59
CA ALA A 208 6.81 -2.35 6.72
C ALA A 208 7.53 -3.56 7.35
N PRO A 209 7.05 -4.80 7.14
CA PRO A 209 7.73 -5.95 7.68
C PRO A 209 9.14 -5.98 7.09
N THR A 210 10.15 -5.87 7.96
CA THR A 210 11.53 -6.09 7.54
C THR A 210 11.60 -7.48 6.95
N GLY A 211 11.92 -7.57 5.66
CA GLY A 211 11.86 -8.80 4.86
C GLY A 211 12.81 -9.90 5.33
N ARG A 212 12.74 -10.29 6.60
CA ARG A 212 13.15 -11.61 7.02
C ARG A 212 12.17 -12.57 6.33
N ARG A 213 12.59 -13.09 5.19
CA ARG A 213 11.98 -14.32 4.65
C ARG A 213 11.74 -15.21 5.85
N CYS A 214 10.47 -15.55 6.13
CA CYS A 214 10.19 -16.67 7.00
C CYS A 214 10.97 -17.84 6.39
N ASN A 215 12.13 -18.12 6.96
CA ASN A 215 12.95 -19.26 6.56
C ASN A 215 12.19 -20.49 7.08
N ARG A 216 11.15 -20.86 6.33
CA ARG A 216 10.46 -22.13 6.56
C ARG A 216 11.56 -23.16 6.39
N PRO A 217 11.93 -23.93 7.42
CA PRO A 217 12.87 -25.00 7.24
C PRO A 217 12.32 -25.84 6.09
N ARG A 218 13.11 -25.99 5.02
CA ARG A 218 12.78 -26.95 3.98
C ARG A 218 12.77 -28.29 4.70
N HIS A 219 11.61 -28.82 4.96
CA HIS A 219 11.48 -30.23 5.21
C HIS A 219 12.00 -30.91 3.93
N THR A 220 13.25 -31.27 3.95
CA THR A 220 13.78 -32.29 3.05
C THR A 220 13.01 -33.55 3.41
N SER A 221 11.92 -33.77 2.69
CA SER A 221 11.24 -35.04 2.68
C SER A 221 12.23 -36.04 2.09
N GLY A 222 13.00 -36.66 2.97
CA GLY A 222 13.67 -37.88 2.63
C GLY A 222 12.60 -38.89 2.23
N MET A 223 12.48 -39.11 0.92
CA MET A 223 11.73 -40.23 0.38
C MET A 223 12.41 -41.50 0.81
N ALA A 224 12.10 -41.96 2.03
CA ALA A 224 12.29 -43.35 2.38
C ALA A 224 11.12 -44.13 1.78
N ARG A 225 11.40 -44.93 0.77
CA ARG A 225 10.53 -46.02 0.31
C ARG A 225 10.09 -46.86 1.50
N ALA A 226 8.84 -46.88 1.80
CA ALA A 226 8.21 -47.94 2.61
C ALA A 226 7.10 -48.56 1.77
N LEU A 227 7.31 -49.84 1.53
CA LEU A 227 6.43 -50.77 0.84
C LEU A 227 5.03 -50.84 1.47
N ALA A 228 4.12 -51.22 0.60
CA ALA A 228 2.73 -51.51 0.82
C ALA A 228 2.44 -52.39 2.05
N SER A 229 1.44 -52.02 2.82
CA SER A 229 0.50 -52.95 3.40
C SER A 229 -0.89 -52.30 3.47
N ARG A 230 -1.81 -52.97 2.80
CA ARG A 230 -3.23 -52.70 2.86
C ARG A 230 -3.75 -52.96 4.28
N GLN A 231 -4.41 -51.97 4.87
CA GLN A 231 -5.47 -52.28 5.84
C GLN A 231 -6.60 -51.22 5.72
N LYS A 232 -7.77 -51.76 5.34
CA LYS A 232 -9.06 -51.08 5.47
C LYS A 232 -9.32 -50.82 6.96
N MET A 233 -9.61 -49.57 7.33
CA MET A 233 -10.46 -49.26 8.47
C MET A 233 -11.30 -48.03 8.18
N SER A 234 -12.59 -48.25 8.17
CA SER A 234 -13.67 -47.27 8.18
C SER A 234 -13.80 -46.65 9.57
N HIS A 235 -13.77 -45.32 9.70
CA HIS A 235 -14.41 -44.60 10.81
C HIS A 235 -14.76 -43.13 10.39
N PRO A 236 -15.72 -42.50 11.09
CA PRO A 236 -16.61 -41.49 10.51
C PRO A 236 -16.07 -40.05 10.64
N LEU A 237 -16.63 -39.21 9.77
CA LEU A 237 -16.44 -37.76 9.72
C LEU A 237 -16.81 -37.08 11.04
N THR A 238 -15.85 -36.57 11.78
CA THR A 238 -16.08 -35.57 12.82
C THR A 238 -15.64 -34.19 12.29
N ASN A 239 -16.60 -33.29 12.27
CA ASN A 239 -16.50 -31.88 12.00
C ASN A 239 -15.37 -31.26 12.85
N ARG A 240 -14.26 -30.92 12.25
CA ARG A 240 -13.28 -30.02 12.85
C ARG A 240 -13.44 -28.65 12.22
N THR A 241 -13.95 -27.73 13.00
CA THR A 241 -13.91 -26.29 12.78
C THR A 241 -12.46 -25.86 12.52
N PHE A 242 -12.26 -25.34 11.32
CA PHE A 242 -10.98 -24.76 10.90
C PHE A 242 -10.90 -23.36 11.49
N THR A 243 -10.05 -23.15 12.46
CA THR A 243 -9.64 -21.82 12.91
C THR A 243 -8.50 -21.35 12.00
N PRO A 244 -8.65 -20.23 11.26
CA PRO A 244 -7.54 -19.71 10.48
C PRO A 244 -6.50 -19.08 11.41
N HIS A 245 -5.25 -19.53 11.31
CA HIS A 245 -4.10 -18.87 11.91
C HIS A 245 -3.82 -17.55 11.18
N PRO A 246 -3.68 -16.43 11.89
CA PRO A 246 -3.26 -15.18 11.27
C PRO A 246 -1.75 -15.24 10.97
N HIS A 247 -1.38 -14.78 9.80
CA HIS A 247 -0.02 -14.56 9.28
C HIS A 247 0.52 -15.64 8.33
N CYS A 248 0.20 -15.44 7.06
CA CYS A 248 1.04 -15.66 5.87
C CYS A 248 0.13 -15.74 4.64
N TYR A 249 -0.08 -14.62 3.93
CA TYR A 249 -0.62 -14.66 2.58
C TYR A 249 0.52 -14.81 1.58
N PRO A 250 0.45 -15.75 0.62
CA PRO A 250 1.45 -15.86 -0.44
C PRO A 250 1.24 -14.74 -1.47
N LEU A 251 2.33 -14.04 -1.81
CA LEU A 251 2.42 -13.21 -3.00
C LEU A 251 2.26 -14.12 -4.23
N THR A 252 1.11 -14.07 -4.88
CA THR A 252 0.90 -14.70 -6.19
C THR A 252 1.30 -13.73 -7.28
N THR A 253 2.40 -14.02 -7.94
CA THR A 253 2.74 -13.50 -9.27
C THR A 253 1.64 -13.87 -10.26
N GLY A 254 1.24 -12.89 -11.09
CA GLY A 254 0.09 -12.91 -11.96
C GLY A 254 -0.09 -14.17 -12.83
N THR A 255 -1.34 -14.60 -12.90
CA THR A 255 -1.84 -15.41 -14.00
C THR A 255 -3.26 -14.98 -14.37
N SER A 256 -3.45 -14.88 -15.67
CA SER A 256 -4.62 -14.45 -16.44
C SER A 256 -5.95 -15.01 -15.95
N TRP A 257 -6.96 -14.14 -15.80
CA TRP A 257 -8.33 -14.52 -15.59
C TRP A 257 -9.03 -14.83 -16.93
N GLY A 258 -9.43 -16.07 -17.07
CA GLY A 258 -10.31 -16.51 -18.15
C GLY A 258 -11.76 -16.08 -17.92
N THR A 259 -12.41 -15.66 -18.99
CA THR A 259 -13.80 -15.26 -19.08
C THR A 259 -14.75 -16.41 -18.69
N GLY A 260 -15.37 -16.34 -17.51
CA GLY A 260 -16.45 -17.23 -17.07
C GLY A 260 -17.81 -16.54 -17.18
N ARG A 261 -18.71 -17.12 -17.97
CA ARG A 261 -20.10 -16.68 -18.15
C ARG A 261 -20.90 -16.85 -16.85
N SER A 262 -21.67 -15.83 -16.50
CA SER A 262 -22.66 -15.87 -15.41
C SER A 262 -23.86 -16.78 -15.79
N PRO A 263 -24.39 -17.59 -14.86
CA PRO A 263 -25.66 -18.27 -15.02
C PRO A 263 -26.84 -17.33 -14.70
N GLY A 264 -27.89 -17.38 -15.55
CA GLY A 264 -29.06 -16.54 -15.48
C GLY A 264 -29.93 -16.75 -14.24
N MET A 265 -30.55 -15.68 -13.77
CA MET A 265 -31.64 -15.69 -12.79
C MET A 265 -32.97 -16.01 -13.47
N PRO A 266 -33.88 -16.78 -12.85
CA PRO A 266 -35.22 -16.96 -13.35
C PRO A 266 -36.10 -15.75 -12.99
N ARG A 267 -36.97 -15.38 -13.97
CA ARG A 267 -38.04 -14.40 -13.79
C ARG A 267 -39.23 -15.02 -13.05
N SER A 268 -39.72 -14.36 -12.05
CA SER A 268 -41.14 -14.40 -11.67
C SER A 268 -41.50 -13.06 -11.01
#